data_04bae12dee717a5f6dcd7386f8f51b7a
#
_entry.id   04bae12dee717a5f6dcd7386f8f51b7a
#
_cell.length_a   1.000
_cell.length_b   1.000
_cell.length_c   1.000
_cell.angle_alpha   90.00
_cell.angle_beta   90.00
_cell.angle_gamma   90.00
#
_symmetry.space_group_name_H-M   'P 1'
#
loop_
_entity.id
_entity.type
_entity.pdbx_description
1 polymer ?
#
loop_
_entity_poly.entity_id
_entity_poly.type
_entity_poly.pdbx_seq_one_letter_code
_entity_poly.pdbx_strand_id
1 'polypeptide(L)'
;MSYTLPELPYSYAALEPHIDARTMEIHHTKHHQAYITNVNKALEGSQLAGLPVDELITRLDEVPEAVRTAVRNNGGGHANHSLFWTLLSPDGGGKPGGALATAIAQELGGFDKFKEAFSQAAMTRFGSGWAWLSRNPQGKLVVESTPNQDSPLMSGNKPILGLDVWEHAYYLHYQNRRADYVSAFFNLINWAEIERRYQV
;
A
#
# COMPACT_ATOMS: atom_id res chain seq x y z
N MET A 1 3.67 -11.82 -20.05
CA MET A 1 2.33 -11.16 -20.03
C MET A 1 2.52 -9.74 -19.55
N SER A 2 1.68 -8.77 -20.01
CA SER A 2 1.73 -7.40 -19.50
C SER A 2 0.80 -7.27 -18.30
N TYR A 3 1.19 -6.45 -17.31
CA TYR A 3 0.32 -6.08 -16.20
C TYR A 3 -0.85 -5.23 -16.70
N THR A 4 -1.99 -5.36 -16.06
CA THR A 4 -3.22 -4.62 -16.34
C THR A 4 -3.74 -3.96 -15.08
N LEU A 5 -4.49 -2.86 -15.24
CA LEU A 5 -5.10 -2.17 -14.11
C LEU A 5 -6.18 -3.07 -13.48
N PRO A 6 -6.06 -3.45 -12.20
CA PRO A 6 -7.09 -4.22 -11.53
C PRO A 6 -8.34 -3.37 -11.33
N GLU A 7 -9.51 -3.99 -11.43
CA GLU A 7 -10.76 -3.32 -11.06
C GLU A 7 -10.82 -3.05 -9.55
N LEU A 8 -11.47 -1.94 -9.17
CA LEU A 8 -11.75 -1.67 -7.77
C LEU A 8 -12.92 -2.55 -7.29
N PRO A 9 -12.88 -3.07 -6.04
CA PRO A 9 -13.99 -3.84 -5.49
C PRO A 9 -15.21 -2.97 -5.07
N TYR A 10 -15.16 -1.66 -5.30
CA TYR A 10 -16.18 -0.67 -4.95
C TYR A 10 -16.15 0.51 -5.95
N SER A 11 -17.21 1.31 -5.98
CA SER A 11 -17.28 2.52 -6.81
C SER A 11 -16.34 3.61 -6.29
N TYR A 12 -15.96 4.56 -7.14
CA TYR A 12 -15.09 5.68 -6.74
C TYR A 12 -15.68 6.52 -5.59
N ALA A 13 -17.01 6.64 -5.51
CA ALA A 13 -17.68 7.39 -4.44
C ALA A 13 -17.91 6.60 -3.16
N ALA A 14 -17.62 5.29 -3.14
CA ALA A 14 -17.98 4.43 -2.02
C ALA A 14 -17.21 4.75 -0.72
N LEU A 15 -16.05 5.39 -0.82
CA LEU A 15 -15.21 5.72 0.34
C LEU A 15 -15.49 7.13 0.90
N GLU A 16 -16.46 7.86 0.33
CA GLU A 16 -16.90 9.14 0.89
C GLU A 16 -17.59 8.94 2.26
N PRO A 17 -17.48 9.89 3.17
CA PRO A 17 -16.81 11.20 3.06
C PRO A 17 -15.30 11.18 3.35
N HIS A 18 -14.67 10.02 3.50
CA HIS A 18 -13.29 9.89 3.95
C HIS A 18 -12.25 10.06 2.84
N ILE A 19 -12.54 9.57 1.64
CA ILE A 19 -11.76 9.82 0.42
C ILE A 19 -12.76 10.16 -0.68
N ASP A 20 -12.58 11.31 -1.32
CA ASP A 20 -13.50 11.80 -2.33
C ASP A 20 -13.40 11.02 -3.65
N ALA A 21 -14.53 10.93 -4.37
CA ALA A 21 -14.63 10.19 -5.63
C ALA A 21 -13.62 10.67 -6.68
N ARG A 22 -13.31 11.96 -6.72
CA ARG A 22 -12.35 12.52 -7.68
C ARG A 22 -10.93 12.07 -7.40
N THR A 23 -10.52 12.06 -6.13
CA THR A 23 -9.24 11.48 -5.70
C THR A 23 -9.15 10.03 -6.13
N MET A 24 -10.18 9.21 -5.84
CA MET A 24 -10.18 7.79 -6.17
C MET A 24 -10.07 7.55 -7.68
N GLU A 25 -10.83 8.29 -8.50
CA GLU A 25 -10.79 8.18 -9.96
C GLU A 25 -9.39 8.49 -10.50
N ILE A 26 -8.79 9.62 -10.10
CA ILE A 26 -7.46 10.04 -10.56
C ILE A 26 -6.39 9.07 -10.06
N HIS A 27 -6.43 8.71 -8.79
CA HIS A 27 -5.46 7.83 -8.16
C HIS A 27 -5.42 6.46 -8.85
N HIS A 28 -6.59 5.89 -9.16
CA HIS A 28 -6.71 4.62 -9.87
C HIS A 28 -6.38 4.74 -11.36
N THR A 29 -7.09 5.61 -12.10
CA THR A 29 -7.03 5.62 -13.58
C THR A 29 -5.82 6.38 -14.16
N LYS A 30 -5.15 7.23 -13.36
CA LYS A 30 -4.00 8.02 -13.81
C LYS A 30 -2.72 7.56 -13.11
N HIS A 31 -2.63 7.64 -11.79
CA HIS A 31 -1.40 7.28 -11.08
C HIS A 31 -1.10 5.77 -11.17
N HIS A 32 -2.02 4.90 -10.77
CA HIS A 32 -1.80 3.45 -10.85
C HIS A 32 -1.61 2.99 -12.31
N GLN A 33 -2.44 3.47 -13.24
CA GLN A 33 -2.28 3.14 -14.66
C GLN A 33 -0.91 3.58 -15.21
N ALA A 34 -0.38 4.72 -14.80
CA ALA A 34 0.93 5.18 -15.23
C ALA A 34 2.05 4.24 -14.74
N TYR A 35 1.99 3.77 -13.49
CA TYR A 35 2.94 2.78 -12.99
C TYR A 35 2.90 1.50 -13.82
N ILE A 36 1.72 1.00 -14.14
CA ILE A 36 1.55 -0.20 -14.98
C ILE A 36 2.14 0.02 -16.39
N THR A 37 1.81 1.13 -17.01
CA THR A 37 2.32 1.45 -18.35
C THR A 37 3.85 1.51 -18.37
N ASN A 38 4.44 2.16 -17.37
CA ASN A 38 5.89 2.36 -17.29
C ASN A 38 6.64 1.06 -16.94
N VAL A 39 6.13 0.23 -16.01
CA VAL A 39 6.79 -1.04 -15.70
C VAL A 39 6.70 -2.02 -16.87
N ASN A 40 5.56 -2.08 -17.58
CA ASN A 40 5.42 -2.88 -18.78
C ASN A 40 6.44 -2.46 -19.84
N LYS A 41 6.58 -1.14 -20.08
CA LYS A 41 7.58 -0.60 -21.02
C LYS A 41 9.01 -0.95 -20.59
N ALA A 42 9.33 -0.84 -19.30
CA ALA A 42 10.67 -1.16 -18.80
C ALA A 42 11.03 -2.65 -18.94
N LEU A 43 10.02 -3.52 -18.99
CA LEU A 43 10.19 -4.98 -19.11
C LEU A 43 10.05 -5.51 -20.54
N GLU A 44 9.87 -4.65 -21.55
CA GLU A 44 9.78 -5.08 -22.94
C GLU A 44 10.98 -5.95 -23.35
N GLY A 45 10.69 -7.16 -23.85
CA GLY A 45 11.74 -8.13 -24.23
C GLY A 45 12.44 -8.83 -23.06
N SER A 46 12.09 -8.54 -21.81
CA SER A 46 12.67 -9.18 -20.63
C SER A 46 12.00 -10.52 -20.32
N GLN A 47 12.78 -11.51 -19.89
CA GLN A 47 12.25 -12.78 -19.37
C GLN A 47 11.49 -12.58 -18.04
N LEU A 48 11.72 -11.46 -17.34
CA LEU A 48 11.04 -11.11 -16.10
C LEU A 48 9.62 -10.56 -16.30
N ALA A 49 9.23 -10.21 -17.53
CA ALA A 49 7.90 -9.66 -17.85
C ALA A 49 6.71 -10.61 -17.57
N GLY A 50 6.98 -11.88 -17.27
CA GLY A 50 5.94 -12.88 -16.93
C GLY A 50 5.72 -13.10 -15.44
N LEU A 51 6.57 -12.52 -14.60
CA LEU A 51 6.49 -12.69 -13.13
C LEU A 51 5.31 -11.91 -12.54
N PRO A 52 4.68 -12.42 -11.45
CA PRO A 52 3.84 -11.59 -10.61
C PRO A 52 4.61 -10.36 -10.13
N VAL A 53 3.97 -9.19 -10.05
CA VAL A 53 4.67 -7.94 -9.71
C VAL A 53 5.31 -7.99 -8.32
N ASP A 54 4.64 -8.65 -7.36
CA ASP A 54 5.16 -8.82 -5.99
C ASP A 54 6.47 -9.63 -5.99
N GLU A 55 6.56 -10.67 -6.82
CA GLU A 55 7.80 -11.44 -7.01
C GLU A 55 8.85 -10.62 -7.76
N LEU A 56 8.48 -9.92 -8.82
CA LEU A 56 9.39 -9.09 -9.60
C LEU A 56 10.16 -8.11 -8.72
N ILE A 57 9.48 -7.40 -7.84
CA ILE A 57 10.11 -6.37 -7.00
C ILE A 57 10.99 -6.92 -5.88
N THR A 58 10.90 -8.21 -5.56
CA THR A 58 11.85 -8.87 -4.65
C THR A 58 13.14 -9.31 -5.36
N ARG A 59 13.15 -9.27 -6.70
CA ARG A 59 14.26 -9.75 -7.55
C ARG A 59 14.92 -8.62 -8.34
N LEU A 60 14.96 -7.41 -7.76
CA LEU A 60 15.50 -6.23 -8.46
C LEU A 60 16.96 -6.38 -8.90
N ASP A 61 17.75 -7.20 -8.21
CA ASP A 61 19.14 -7.47 -8.57
C ASP A 61 19.28 -8.25 -9.89
N GLU A 62 18.25 -8.97 -10.30
CA GLU A 62 18.19 -9.69 -11.58
C GLU A 62 17.75 -8.77 -12.74
N VAL A 63 17.20 -7.59 -12.41
CA VAL A 63 16.79 -6.60 -13.43
C VAL A 63 18.02 -5.88 -13.97
N PRO A 64 18.17 -5.76 -15.31
CA PRO A 64 19.27 -5.02 -15.91
C PRO A 64 19.36 -3.60 -15.32
N GLU A 65 20.60 -3.16 -15.02
CA GLU A 65 20.87 -1.87 -14.37
C GLU A 65 20.20 -0.69 -15.09
N ALA A 66 20.21 -0.68 -16.41
CA ALA A 66 19.64 0.38 -17.24
C ALA A 66 18.14 0.63 -17.00
N VAL A 67 17.38 -0.39 -16.54
CA VAL A 67 15.93 -0.29 -16.31
C VAL A 67 15.54 -0.58 -14.85
N ARG A 68 16.50 -0.96 -13.99
CA ARG A 68 16.26 -1.35 -12.60
C ARG A 68 15.52 -0.29 -11.79
N THR A 69 15.92 0.95 -11.89
CA THR A 69 15.24 2.08 -11.21
C THR A 69 13.82 2.25 -11.70
N ALA A 70 13.57 2.11 -13.00
CA ALA A 70 12.23 2.20 -13.55
C ALA A 70 11.35 1.04 -13.05
N VAL A 71 11.87 -0.18 -12.98
CA VAL A 71 11.17 -1.36 -12.45
C VAL A 71 10.92 -1.21 -10.95
N ARG A 72 11.91 -0.78 -10.16
CA ARG A 72 11.73 -0.50 -8.73
C ARG A 72 10.58 0.48 -8.48
N ASN A 73 10.60 1.64 -9.15
CA ASN A 73 9.62 2.69 -8.91
C ASN A 73 8.23 2.31 -9.43
N ASN A 74 8.15 1.79 -10.65
CA ASN A 74 6.86 1.54 -11.28
C ASN A 74 6.31 0.14 -10.94
N GLY A 75 7.17 -0.86 -10.77
CA GLY A 75 6.78 -2.17 -10.23
C GLY A 75 6.31 -2.05 -8.78
N GLY A 76 7.06 -1.32 -7.94
CA GLY A 76 6.65 -1.01 -6.57
C GLY A 76 5.34 -0.24 -6.54
N GLY A 77 5.17 0.77 -7.41
CA GLY A 77 3.91 1.52 -7.54
C GLY A 77 2.74 0.61 -7.90
N HIS A 78 2.91 -0.28 -8.87
CA HIS A 78 1.86 -1.23 -9.23
C HIS A 78 1.53 -2.20 -8.08
N ALA A 79 2.53 -2.80 -7.43
CA ALA A 79 2.32 -3.71 -6.30
C ALA A 79 1.61 -3.02 -5.12
N ASN A 80 2.12 -1.85 -4.71
CA ASN A 80 1.58 -1.10 -3.57
C ASN A 80 0.11 -0.69 -3.80
N HIS A 81 -0.23 -0.20 -4.99
CA HIS A 81 -1.60 0.22 -5.30
C HIS A 81 -2.56 -0.96 -5.46
N SER A 82 -2.10 -2.07 -6.08
CA SER A 82 -2.91 -3.30 -6.19
C SER A 82 -3.28 -3.84 -4.81
N LEU A 83 -2.35 -3.77 -3.87
CA LEU A 83 -2.61 -4.10 -2.46
C LEU A 83 -3.58 -3.08 -1.84
N PHE A 84 -3.31 -1.80 -1.96
CA PHE A 84 -4.04 -0.70 -1.30
C PHE A 84 -5.54 -0.75 -1.56
N TRP A 85 -5.96 -0.99 -2.81
CA TRP A 85 -7.38 -1.04 -3.15
C TRP A 85 -8.15 -2.11 -2.39
N THR A 86 -7.52 -3.22 -2.05
CA THR A 86 -8.15 -4.32 -1.32
C THR A 86 -8.20 -4.09 0.19
N LEU A 87 -7.35 -3.19 0.70
CA LEU A 87 -7.26 -2.88 2.14
C LEU A 87 -8.35 -1.93 2.63
N LEU A 88 -9.08 -1.31 1.70
CA LEU A 88 -10.15 -0.35 1.99
C LEU A 88 -11.52 -0.96 1.73
N SER A 89 -12.51 -0.53 2.50
CA SER A 89 -13.90 -0.92 2.34
C SER A 89 -14.82 0.22 2.77
N PRO A 90 -15.96 0.43 2.06
CA PRO A 90 -17.00 1.34 2.53
C PRO A 90 -17.62 0.89 3.86
N ASP A 91 -17.57 -0.41 4.16
CA ASP A 91 -18.03 -1.00 5.43
C ASP A 91 -16.86 -1.24 6.40
N GLY A 92 -15.75 -0.54 6.19
CA GLY A 92 -14.52 -0.67 6.96
C GLY A 92 -14.56 0.03 8.32
N GLY A 93 -13.40 0.11 8.95
CA GLY A 93 -13.21 0.77 10.23
C GLY A 93 -13.37 -0.16 11.44
N GLY A 94 -13.49 0.44 12.62
CA GLY A 94 -13.50 -0.33 13.86
C GLY A 94 -12.11 -0.82 14.28
N LYS A 95 -12.03 -2.06 14.76
CA LYS A 95 -10.81 -2.69 15.26
C LYS A 95 -10.63 -4.08 14.65
N PRO A 96 -9.38 -4.57 14.53
CA PRO A 96 -9.13 -5.94 14.10
C PRO A 96 -9.71 -6.94 15.09
N GLY A 97 -10.03 -8.13 14.58
CA GLY A 97 -10.44 -9.30 15.36
C GLY A 97 -9.37 -10.41 15.32
N GLY A 98 -9.74 -11.59 15.75
CA GLY A 98 -9.02 -12.84 15.52
C GLY A 98 -7.57 -12.88 15.99
N ALA A 99 -6.76 -13.56 15.18
CA ALA A 99 -5.33 -13.76 15.45
C ALA A 99 -4.54 -12.45 15.33
N LEU A 100 -4.93 -11.57 14.40
CA LEU A 100 -4.28 -10.27 14.22
C LEU A 100 -4.47 -9.38 15.46
N ALA A 101 -5.69 -9.32 16.03
CA ALA A 101 -5.93 -8.55 17.26
C ALA A 101 -5.04 -9.05 18.42
N THR A 102 -4.89 -10.38 18.53
CA THR A 102 -4.04 -11.01 19.53
C THR A 102 -2.56 -10.63 19.31
N ALA A 103 -2.09 -10.71 18.06
CA ALA A 103 -0.71 -10.34 17.72
C ALA A 103 -0.45 -8.84 17.97
N ILE A 104 -1.36 -7.96 17.58
CA ILE A 104 -1.25 -6.52 17.85
C ILE A 104 -1.19 -6.26 19.36
N ALA A 105 -2.00 -6.97 20.16
CA ALA A 105 -1.96 -6.83 21.61
C ALA A 105 -0.62 -7.26 22.21
N GLN A 106 -0.07 -8.38 21.75
CA GLN A 106 1.14 -8.97 22.30
C GLN A 106 2.43 -8.31 21.80
N GLU A 107 2.47 -7.93 20.52
CA GLU A 107 3.70 -7.49 19.84
C GLU A 107 3.81 -5.97 19.74
N LEU A 108 2.66 -5.26 19.67
CA LEU A 108 2.61 -3.79 19.51
C LEU A 108 2.00 -3.08 20.73
N GLY A 109 1.64 -3.82 21.77
CA GLY A 109 1.10 -3.26 23.03
C GLY A 109 -0.36 -2.82 22.94
N GLY A 110 -1.11 -3.33 21.96
CA GLY A 110 -2.54 -3.10 21.77
C GLY A 110 -2.87 -2.15 20.63
N PHE A 111 -4.17 -2.12 20.29
CA PHE A 111 -4.65 -1.38 19.13
C PHE A 111 -4.34 0.12 19.17
N ASP A 112 -4.46 0.76 20.31
CA ASP A 112 -4.25 2.20 20.42
C ASP A 112 -2.78 2.57 20.23
N LYS A 113 -1.85 1.76 20.74
CA LYS A 113 -0.41 1.92 20.50
C LYS A 113 -0.02 1.62 19.05
N PHE A 114 -0.63 0.59 18.45
CA PHE A 114 -0.47 0.33 17.03
C PHE A 114 -0.93 1.53 16.19
N LYS A 115 -2.15 2.06 16.48
CA LYS A 115 -2.70 3.22 15.76
C LYS A 115 -1.80 4.45 15.89
N GLU A 116 -1.26 4.69 17.07
CA GLU A 116 -0.31 5.78 17.34
C GLU A 116 0.98 5.57 16.49
N ALA A 117 1.59 4.40 16.57
CA ALA A 117 2.82 4.09 15.84
C ALA A 117 2.63 4.18 14.32
N PHE A 118 1.51 3.65 13.79
CA PHE A 118 1.19 3.71 12.36
C PHE A 118 0.95 5.16 11.91
N SER A 119 0.20 5.93 12.68
CA SER A 119 -0.03 7.36 12.40
C SER A 119 1.29 8.13 12.44
N GLN A 120 2.16 7.86 13.41
CA GLN A 120 3.49 8.47 13.49
C GLN A 120 4.34 8.13 12.26
N ALA A 121 4.36 6.87 11.82
CA ALA A 121 5.07 6.45 10.60
C ALA A 121 4.54 7.20 9.36
N ALA A 122 3.22 7.38 9.25
CA ALA A 122 2.59 8.13 8.16
C ALA A 122 2.94 9.64 8.21
N MET A 123 2.92 10.24 9.40
CA MET A 123 3.16 11.67 9.59
C MET A 123 4.63 12.06 9.44
N THR A 124 5.55 11.20 9.90
CA THR A 124 6.99 11.46 9.83
C THR A 124 7.63 11.06 8.51
N ARG A 125 6.90 10.39 7.61
CA ARG A 125 7.38 10.14 6.25
C ARG A 125 7.53 11.47 5.52
N PHE A 126 8.76 11.97 5.46
CA PHE A 126 9.09 13.21 4.76
C PHE A 126 9.01 13.00 3.25
N GLY A 127 8.23 13.85 2.57
CA GLY A 127 7.97 13.70 1.14
C GLY A 127 6.99 12.58 0.82
N SER A 128 7.14 12.00 -0.37
CA SER A 128 6.29 10.93 -0.88
C SER A 128 6.68 9.58 -0.28
N GLY A 129 5.71 8.73 -0.03
CA GLY A 129 5.94 7.37 0.45
C GLY A 129 4.71 6.74 1.05
N TRP A 130 4.92 5.73 1.87
CA TRP A 130 3.89 4.88 2.46
C TRP A 130 4.18 4.62 3.93
N ALA A 131 3.12 4.39 4.70
CA ALA A 131 3.18 3.77 6.03
C ALA A 131 2.60 2.36 5.97
N TRP A 132 3.20 1.43 6.72
CA TRP A 132 2.90 0.01 6.65
C TRP A 132 2.74 -0.65 8.01
N LEU A 133 1.85 -1.64 8.09
CA LEU A 133 1.94 -2.75 9.02
C LEU A 133 2.39 -3.97 8.22
N SER A 134 3.53 -4.54 8.55
CA SER A 134 4.13 -5.67 7.85
C SER A 134 4.40 -6.84 8.80
N ARG A 135 4.58 -8.03 8.25
CA ARG A 135 5.22 -9.16 8.95
C ARG A 135 6.67 -9.27 8.49
N ASN A 136 7.59 -9.32 9.43
CA ASN A 136 9.00 -9.56 9.10
C ASN A 136 9.25 -11.07 8.82
N PRO A 137 10.45 -11.45 8.36
CA PRO A 137 10.79 -12.87 8.09
C PRO A 137 10.65 -13.81 9.30
N GLN A 138 10.65 -13.27 10.51
CA GLN A 138 10.42 -14.03 11.75
C GLN A 138 8.93 -14.13 12.11
N GLY A 139 8.05 -13.64 11.23
CA GLY A 139 6.60 -13.65 11.43
C GLY A 139 6.07 -12.59 12.39
N LYS A 140 6.92 -11.66 12.87
CA LYS A 140 6.54 -10.61 13.81
C LYS A 140 5.98 -9.38 13.10
N LEU A 141 5.04 -8.71 13.76
CA LEU A 141 4.49 -7.44 13.28
C LEU A 141 5.51 -6.31 13.41
N VAL A 142 5.60 -5.50 12.36
CA VAL A 142 6.45 -4.31 12.27
C VAL A 142 5.64 -3.16 11.70
N VAL A 143 5.69 -2.00 12.36
CA VAL A 143 5.21 -0.73 11.80
C VAL A 143 6.40 -0.01 11.18
N GLU A 144 6.33 0.31 9.90
CA GLU A 144 7.42 0.93 9.15
C GLU A 144 6.92 1.95 8.13
N SER A 145 7.82 2.69 7.53
CA SER A 145 7.49 3.55 6.39
C SER A 145 8.56 3.44 5.31
N THR A 146 8.15 3.54 4.04
CA THR A 146 9.03 3.47 2.88
C THR A 146 8.95 4.74 2.04
N PRO A 147 10.05 5.18 1.41
CA PRO A 147 10.02 6.34 0.52
C PRO A 147 9.45 5.97 -0.85
N ASN A 148 8.89 6.96 -1.53
CA ASN A 148 8.43 6.86 -2.90
C ASN A 148 7.47 5.66 -3.09
N GLN A 149 7.83 4.74 -4.02
CA GLN A 149 7.07 3.51 -4.26
C GLN A 149 7.82 2.25 -3.81
N ASP A 150 8.81 2.41 -2.93
CA ASP A 150 9.44 1.25 -2.31
C ASP A 150 8.40 0.46 -1.50
N SER A 151 8.43 -0.86 -1.66
CA SER A 151 7.56 -1.79 -0.94
C SER A 151 8.35 -2.51 0.16
N PRO A 152 7.73 -2.85 1.30
CA PRO A 152 8.34 -3.74 2.29
C PRO A 152 8.83 -5.06 1.71
N LEU A 153 8.19 -5.55 0.63
CA LEU A 153 8.63 -6.76 -0.10
C LEU A 153 10.08 -6.66 -0.56
N MET A 154 10.56 -5.47 -0.94
CA MET A 154 11.96 -5.25 -1.38
C MET A 154 12.99 -5.47 -0.26
N SER A 155 12.56 -5.41 0.99
CA SER A 155 13.40 -5.66 2.18
C SER A 155 13.08 -6.99 2.88
N GLY A 156 12.24 -7.84 2.27
CA GLY A 156 11.87 -9.14 2.79
C GLY A 156 10.72 -9.12 3.82
N ASN A 157 10.12 -7.96 4.09
CA ASN A 157 8.93 -7.85 4.92
C ASN A 157 7.67 -8.04 4.05
N LYS A 158 6.62 -8.64 4.63
CA LYS A 158 5.33 -8.86 3.95
C LYS A 158 4.31 -7.83 4.42
N PRO A 159 3.92 -6.84 3.58
CA PRO A 159 2.93 -5.84 3.97
C PRO A 159 1.54 -6.48 4.08
N ILE A 160 0.82 -6.15 5.16
CA ILE A 160 -0.57 -6.57 5.38
C ILE A 160 -1.54 -5.38 5.45
N LEU A 161 -1.05 -4.20 5.83
CA LEU A 161 -1.77 -2.92 5.77
C LEU A 161 -0.83 -1.86 5.24
N GLY A 162 -1.32 -1.00 4.35
CA GLY A 162 -0.57 0.11 3.79
C GLY A 162 -1.42 1.37 3.64
N LEU A 163 -0.80 2.53 3.84
CA LEU A 163 -1.38 3.85 3.60
C LEU A 163 -0.47 4.66 2.70
N ASP A 164 -1.00 5.06 1.55
CA ASP A 164 -0.34 6.00 0.65
C ASP A 164 -0.32 7.40 1.26
N VAL A 165 0.86 7.96 1.47
CA VAL A 165 1.03 9.33 1.96
C VAL A 165 1.66 10.27 0.92
N TRP A 166 1.67 9.86 -0.35
CA TRP A 166 1.85 10.78 -1.47
C TRP A 166 0.73 11.82 -1.45
N GLU A 167 1.03 13.07 -1.77
CA GLU A 167 0.02 14.13 -1.77
C GLU A 167 -1.14 13.86 -2.75
N HIS A 168 -0.87 13.14 -3.86
CA HIS A 168 -1.93 12.77 -4.79
C HIS A 168 -3.04 11.89 -4.15
N ALA A 169 -2.76 11.20 -3.06
CA ALA A 169 -3.72 10.35 -2.37
C ALA A 169 -4.73 11.13 -1.51
N TYR A 170 -4.44 12.41 -1.17
CA TYR A 170 -5.28 13.15 -0.23
C TYR A 170 -5.42 14.65 -0.48
N TYR A 171 -4.62 15.25 -1.37
CA TYR A 171 -4.51 16.71 -1.47
C TYR A 171 -5.82 17.40 -1.94
N LEU A 172 -6.60 16.78 -2.82
CA LEU A 172 -7.86 17.36 -3.29
C LEU A 172 -8.87 17.57 -2.16
N HIS A 173 -8.92 16.66 -1.19
CA HIS A 173 -9.86 16.74 -0.09
C HIS A 173 -9.25 17.36 1.18
N TYR A 174 -8.00 17.05 1.48
CA TYR A 174 -7.35 17.43 2.75
C TYR A 174 -6.30 18.53 2.61
N GLN A 175 -5.82 18.85 1.41
CA GLN A 175 -4.72 19.77 1.14
C GLN A 175 -3.49 19.39 2.01
N ASN A 176 -2.97 20.30 2.80
CA ASN A 176 -1.83 20.07 3.69
C ASN A 176 -2.16 19.31 4.98
N ARG A 177 -3.45 18.97 5.20
CA ARG A 177 -3.89 18.33 6.45
C ARG A 177 -3.74 16.80 6.39
N ARG A 178 -2.49 16.33 6.24
CA ARG A 178 -2.20 14.88 6.22
C ARG A 178 -2.73 14.18 7.47
N ALA A 179 -2.69 14.81 8.65
CA ALA A 179 -3.20 14.23 9.89
C ALA A 179 -4.68 13.86 9.83
N ASP A 180 -5.50 14.72 9.18
CA ASP A 180 -6.94 14.45 9.00
C ASP A 180 -7.17 13.27 8.07
N TYR A 181 -6.40 13.18 6.97
CA TYR A 181 -6.43 12.03 6.07
C TYR A 181 -6.03 10.72 6.76
N VAL A 182 -4.93 10.73 7.53
CA VAL A 182 -4.49 9.56 8.32
C VAL A 182 -5.58 9.14 9.32
N SER A 183 -6.24 10.10 9.97
CA SER A 183 -7.36 9.80 10.88
C SER A 183 -8.56 9.20 10.14
N ALA A 184 -8.92 9.78 8.99
CA ALA A 184 -10.04 9.31 8.17
C ALA A 184 -9.82 7.89 7.63
N PHE A 185 -8.59 7.55 7.25
CA PHE A 185 -8.22 6.22 6.76
C PHE A 185 -8.64 5.09 7.71
N PHE A 186 -8.53 5.27 9.04
CA PHE A 186 -8.91 4.24 10.00
C PHE A 186 -10.40 3.89 9.97
N ASN A 187 -11.26 4.73 9.39
CA ASN A 187 -12.68 4.42 9.19
C ASN A 187 -12.93 3.54 7.96
N LEU A 188 -11.92 3.33 7.12
CA LEU A 188 -12.05 2.61 5.85
C LEU A 188 -11.33 1.25 5.85
N ILE A 189 -10.55 0.93 6.90
CA ILE A 189 -9.72 -0.27 6.91
C ILE A 189 -10.60 -1.52 6.86
N ASN A 190 -10.35 -2.37 5.87
CA ASN A 190 -10.98 -3.70 5.71
C ASN A 190 -10.27 -4.71 6.61
N TRP A 191 -10.60 -4.72 7.91
CA TRP A 191 -9.95 -5.60 8.87
C TRP A 191 -10.09 -7.08 8.55
N ALA A 192 -11.15 -7.50 7.86
CA ALA A 192 -11.31 -8.90 7.43
C ALA A 192 -10.24 -9.30 6.41
N GLU A 193 -9.93 -8.42 5.45
CA GLU A 193 -8.86 -8.66 4.47
C GLU A 193 -7.47 -8.60 5.15
N ILE A 194 -7.26 -7.67 6.10
CA ILE A 194 -5.99 -7.60 6.84
C ILE A 194 -5.76 -8.87 7.67
N GLU A 195 -6.80 -9.38 8.35
CA GLU A 195 -6.75 -10.66 9.09
C GLU A 195 -6.39 -11.82 8.16
N ARG A 196 -7.05 -11.91 6.99
CA ARG A 196 -6.75 -12.95 5.99
C ARG A 196 -5.29 -12.89 5.54
N ARG A 197 -4.75 -11.68 5.29
CA ARG A 197 -3.34 -11.48 4.89
C ARG A 197 -2.37 -11.81 6.01
N TYR A 198 -2.76 -11.56 7.25
CA TYR A 198 -1.96 -11.93 8.41
C TYR A 198 -1.80 -13.44 8.57
N GLN A 199 -2.84 -14.22 8.23
CA GLN A 199 -2.83 -15.69 8.37
C GLN A 199 -2.07 -16.43 7.27
N VAL A 200 -1.81 -15.80 6.13
CA VAL A 200 -1.08 -16.36 4.97
C VAL A 200 0.39 -15.91 5.00
#